data_8d224498b008f20dfde50b2df88bd24d
#
_entry.id   8d224498b008f20dfde50b2df88bd24d
#
_cell.length_a   1.000
_cell.length_b   1.000
_cell.length_c   1.000
_cell.angle_alpha   90.00
_cell.angle_beta   90.00
_cell.angle_gamma   90.00
#
_symmetry.space_group_name_H-M   'P 1'
#
loop_
_entity.id
_entity.type
_entity.pdbx_description
1 polymer ?
#
loop_
_entity_poly.entity_id
_entity_poly.type
_entity_poly.pdbx_seq_one_letter_code
_entity_poly.pdbx_strand_id
1 'polypeptide(L)'
;MKVSSFDILNIVYVENKGISFGMLSEYNIPFWLGILSFAISLYVIFLIVKSESKLELIGLSLILGGAIGNGIDRLFSGYVIDFIDLYYRNFHWPAFNFADSFITVGAVLFFIKLFFIK
;
A
#
# COMPACT_ATOMS: atom_id res chain seq x y z
N MET A 1 -0.66 17.50 10.42
CA MET A 1 -0.36 18.73 9.66
C MET A 1 -0.92 18.62 8.24
N LYS A 2 -1.52 19.65 7.76
CA LYS A 2 -2.13 19.65 6.44
C LYS A 2 -1.59 20.85 5.65
N VAL A 3 -1.10 20.60 4.43
CA VAL A 3 -0.59 21.63 3.53
C VAL A 3 -1.34 21.51 2.21
N SER A 4 -2.03 22.59 1.83
CA SER A 4 -2.72 22.63 0.55
C SER A 4 -1.72 23.04 -0.53
N SER A 5 -1.62 22.27 -1.62
CA SER A 5 -0.71 22.57 -2.72
C SER A 5 -1.43 22.94 -4.01
N PHE A 6 -2.51 22.23 -4.37
CA PHE A 6 -3.31 22.50 -5.57
C PHE A 6 -4.76 22.17 -5.26
N ASP A 7 -5.67 22.48 -6.20
CA ASP A 7 -7.10 22.26 -6.02
C ASP A 7 -7.50 20.77 -5.96
N ILE A 8 -6.55 19.84 -6.16
CA ILE A 8 -6.82 18.41 -6.14
C ILE A 8 -5.91 17.64 -5.18
N LEU A 9 -4.91 18.29 -4.59
CA LEU A 9 -3.92 17.59 -3.76
C LEU A 9 -3.60 18.37 -2.50
N ASN A 10 -3.73 17.68 -1.36
CA ASN A 10 -3.21 18.15 -0.06
C ASN A 10 -2.17 17.14 0.43
N ILE A 11 -1.16 17.64 1.15
CA ILE A 11 -0.23 16.80 1.88
C ILE A 11 -0.63 16.87 3.35
N VAL A 12 -0.90 15.72 3.96
CA VAL A 12 -1.41 15.62 5.32
C VAL A 12 -0.57 14.63 6.13
N TYR A 13 -0.61 14.80 7.46
CA TYR A 13 -0.06 13.82 8.38
C TYR A 13 -1.21 13.07 9.04
N VAL A 14 -1.29 11.76 8.82
CA VAL A 14 -2.33 10.91 9.38
C VAL A 14 -1.68 9.61 9.85
N GLU A 15 -1.87 9.27 11.12
CA GLU A 15 -1.43 8.00 11.66
C GLU A 15 -2.47 6.93 11.35
N ASN A 16 -2.09 5.95 10.54
CA ASN A 16 -2.97 4.84 10.17
C ASN A 16 -2.65 3.63 11.05
N LYS A 17 -3.51 3.37 12.02
CA LYS A 17 -3.36 2.27 12.99
C LYS A 17 -4.10 1.00 12.60
N GLY A 18 -4.78 0.99 11.48
CA GLY A 18 -5.55 -0.14 11.01
C GLY A 18 -5.15 -0.55 9.61
N ILE A 19 -6.13 -0.72 8.75
CA ILE A 19 -5.88 -1.00 7.34
C ILE A 19 -5.54 0.30 6.62
N SER A 20 -5.07 0.20 5.38
CA SER A 20 -4.83 1.36 4.52
C SER A 20 -6.08 2.26 4.53
N PHE A 21 -5.86 3.58 4.49
CA PHE A 21 -6.90 4.61 4.58
C PHE A 21 -7.47 4.82 6.00
N GLY A 22 -6.84 4.27 7.04
CA GLY A 22 -7.19 4.57 8.43
C GLY A 22 -8.42 3.88 8.96
N MET A 23 -8.94 2.87 8.27
CA MET A 23 -10.13 2.14 8.71
C MET A 23 -9.77 1.12 9.78
N LEU A 24 -10.72 0.85 10.69
CA LEU A 24 -10.64 -0.18 11.72
C LEU A 24 -9.47 -0.02 12.70
N SER A 25 -9.00 1.21 12.92
CA SER A 25 -7.85 1.47 13.78
C SER A 25 -8.12 1.21 15.27
N GLU A 26 -9.39 1.08 15.69
CA GLU A 26 -9.78 0.97 17.08
C GLU A 26 -9.55 -0.40 17.70
N TYR A 27 -9.32 -1.45 16.91
CA TYR A 27 -9.35 -2.84 17.38
C TYR A 27 -7.97 -3.45 17.55
N ASN A 28 -6.93 -2.62 17.74
CA ASN A 28 -5.56 -3.10 17.86
C ASN A 28 -5.18 -4.02 16.68
N ILE A 29 -5.65 -3.67 15.51
CA ILE A 29 -5.44 -4.42 14.29
C ILE A 29 -4.02 -4.28 13.72
N PRO A 30 -3.24 -3.18 14.00
CA PRO A 30 -1.93 -3.00 13.37
C PRO A 30 -1.00 -4.19 13.51
N PHE A 31 -0.97 -4.83 14.68
CA PHE A 31 -0.11 -6.00 14.91
C PHE A 31 -0.47 -7.12 13.93
N TRP A 32 -1.76 -7.46 13.86
CA TRP A 32 -2.21 -8.57 13.01
C TRP A 32 -2.09 -8.25 11.53
N LEU A 33 -2.31 -6.99 11.14
CA LEU A 33 -2.10 -6.57 9.76
C LEU A 33 -0.61 -6.59 9.40
N GLY A 34 0.27 -6.28 10.35
CA GLY A 34 1.70 -6.42 10.15
C GLY A 34 2.09 -7.88 9.90
N ILE A 35 1.58 -8.80 10.71
CA ILE A 35 1.80 -10.24 10.51
C ILE A 35 1.27 -10.67 9.14
N LEU A 36 0.05 -10.25 8.79
CA LEU A 36 -0.53 -10.58 7.49
C LEU A 36 0.31 -10.02 6.34
N SER A 37 0.83 -8.80 6.47
CA SER A 37 1.68 -8.19 5.45
C SER A 37 2.93 -9.03 5.20
N PHE A 38 3.56 -9.55 6.25
CA PHE A 38 4.72 -10.42 6.09
C PHE A 38 4.36 -11.78 5.52
N ALA A 39 3.20 -12.34 5.87
CA ALA A 39 2.73 -13.59 5.27
C ALA A 39 2.50 -13.40 3.76
N ILE A 40 1.86 -12.30 3.37
CA ILE A 40 1.65 -11.96 1.97
C ILE A 40 2.99 -11.77 1.27
N SER A 41 3.96 -11.11 1.94
CA SER A 41 5.30 -10.91 1.38
C SER A 41 5.99 -12.24 1.06
N LEU A 42 5.87 -13.23 1.95
CA LEU A 42 6.44 -14.55 1.70
C LEU A 42 5.81 -15.21 0.48
N TYR A 43 4.49 -15.09 0.33
CA TYR A 43 3.80 -15.63 -0.83
C TYR A 43 4.22 -14.92 -2.12
N VAL A 44 4.38 -13.60 -2.05
CA VAL A 44 4.83 -12.81 -3.21
C VAL A 44 6.25 -13.21 -3.61
N ILE A 45 7.13 -13.46 -2.65
CA ILE A 45 8.49 -13.95 -2.94
C ILE A 45 8.41 -15.29 -3.68
N PHE A 46 7.53 -16.19 -3.24
CA PHE A 46 7.31 -17.47 -3.93
C PHE A 46 6.90 -17.24 -5.39
N LEU A 47 5.98 -16.30 -5.63
CA LEU A 47 5.54 -15.98 -6.99
C LEU A 47 6.67 -15.37 -7.82
N ILE A 48 7.51 -14.52 -7.21
CA ILE A 48 8.66 -13.93 -7.88
C ILE A 48 9.63 -15.01 -8.35
N VAL A 49 9.94 -15.96 -7.48
CA VAL A 49 10.87 -17.03 -7.81
C VAL A 49 10.36 -17.88 -8.98
N LYS A 50 9.05 -18.04 -9.08
CA LYS A 50 8.45 -18.84 -10.15
C LYS A 50 8.15 -18.06 -11.41
N SER A 51 8.24 -16.74 -11.39
CA SER A 51 7.84 -15.92 -12.54
C SER A 51 8.89 -15.95 -13.65
N GLU A 52 8.42 -16.02 -14.89
CA GLU A 52 9.24 -15.95 -16.10
C GLU A 52 8.98 -14.67 -16.89
N SER A 53 8.13 -13.78 -16.39
CA SER A 53 7.74 -12.55 -17.07
C SER A 53 8.34 -11.34 -16.38
N LYS A 54 8.99 -10.46 -17.14
CA LYS A 54 9.54 -9.21 -16.60
C LYS A 54 8.44 -8.31 -16.04
N LEU A 55 7.31 -8.24 -16.72
CA LEU A 55 6.20 -7.39 -16.28
C LEU A 55 5.63 -7.91 -14.95
N GLU A 56 5.46 -9.21 -14.83
CA GLU A 56 5.06 -9.83 -13.57
C GLU A 56 6.05 -9.55 -12.46
N LEU A 57 7.34 -9.69 -12.75
CA LEU A 57 8.39 -9.44 -11.76
C LEU A 57 8.38 -8.01 -11.26
N ILE A 58 8.19 -7.04 -12.17
CA ILE A 58 8.10 -5.64 -11.77
C ILE A 58 6.89 -5.44 -10.86
N GLY A 59 5.72 -5.95 -11.27
CA GLY A 59 4.51 -5.81 -10.47
C GLY A 59 4.64 -6.45 -9.10
N LEU A 60 5.13 -7.69 -9.04
CA LEU A 60 5.31 -8.41 -7.78
C LEU A 60 6.34 -7.73 -6.87
N SER A 61 7.40 -7.19 -7.46
CA SER A 61 8.44 -6.49 -6.68
C SER A 61 7.90 -5.21 -6.05
N LEU A 62 7.04 -4.48 -6.74
CA LEU A 62 6.38 -3.30 -6.18
C LEU A 62 5.44 -3.68 -5.04
N ILE A 63 4.67 -4.75 -5.22
CA ILE A 63 3.79 -5.26 -4.16
C ILE A 63 4.62 -5.66 -2.94
N LEU A 64 5.71 -6.39 -3.17
CA LEU A 64 6.58 -6.85 -2.09
C LEU A 64 7.16 -5.68 -1.29
N GLY A 65 7.69 -4.67 -1.99
CA GLY A 65 8.25 -3.50 -1.32
C GLY A 65 7.23 -2.76 -0.47
N GLY A 66 6.03 -2.56 -1.01
CA GLY A 66 4.95 -1.91 -0.28
C GLY A 66 4.48 -2.73 0.91
N ALA A 67 4.32 -4.04 0.74
CA ALA A 67 3.88 -4.92 1.82
C ALA A 67 4.88 -4.99 2.96
N ILE A 68 6.16 -5.11 2.64
CA ILE A 68 7.22 -5.11 3.66
C ILE A 68 7.26 -3.78 4.40
N GLY A 69 7.20 -2.66 3.66
CA GLY A 69 7.24 -1.33 4.27
C GLY A 69 6.09 -1.12 5.24
N ASN A 70 4.87 -1.41 4.82
CA ASN A 70 3.70 -1.29 5.69
C ASN A 70 3.76 -2.27 6.86
N GLY A 71 4.26 -3.49 6.63
CA GLY A 71 4.39 -4.49 7.68
C GLY A 71 5.37 -4.05 8.77
N ILE A 72 6.52 -3.52 8.37
CA ILE A 72 7.52 -3.02 9.31
C ILE A 72 6.94 -1.89 10.16
N ASP A 73 6.30 -0.92 9.50
CA ASP A 73 5.72 0.22 10.23
C ASP A 73 4.68 -0.24 11.25
N ARG A 74 3.82 -1.17 10.87
CA ARG A 74 2.76 -1.65 11.78
C ARG A 74 3.31 -2.45 12.95
N LEU A 75 4.33 -3.27 12.75
CA LEU A 75 4.89 -4.08 13.82
C LEU A 75 5.78 -3.28 14.78
N PHE A 76 6.53 -2.30 14.26
CA PHE A 76 7.49 -1.58 15.09
C PHE A 76 6.96 -0.25 15.61
N SER A 77 6.08 0.42 14.88
CA SER A 77 5.55 1.72 15.28
C SER A 77 4.08 1.65 15.69
N GLY A 78 3.38 0.58 15.32
CA GLY A 78 1.96 0.43 15.59
C GLY A 78 1.06 1.21 14.65
N TYR A 79 1.61 1.91 13.67
CA TYR A 79 0.83 2.68 12.69
C TYR A 79 1.63 2.92 11.43
N VAL A 80 0.93 3.37 10.37
CA VAL A 80 1.52 3.81 9.12
C VAL A 80 1.16 5.27 8.94
N ILE A 81 2.12 6.07 8.46
CA ILE A 81 1.86 7.49 8.20
C ILE A 81 1.29 7.64 6.80
N ASP A 82 0.05 8.11 6.70
CA ASP A 82 -0.60 8.47 5.46
C ASP A 82 -0.50 9.99 5.30
N PHE A 83 0.09 10.46 4.20
CA PHE A 83 0.38 11.88 4.03
C PHE A 83 -0.06 12.45 2.69
N ILE A 84 -0.78 11.70 1.88
CA ILE A 84 -1.30 12.16 0.59
C ILE A 84 -2.82 12.20 0.67
N ASP A 85 -3.40 13.35 0.33
CA ASP A 85 -4.84 13.56 0.31
C ASP A 85 -5.22 14.11 -1.07
N LEU A 86 -5.92 13.29 -1.86
CA LEU A 86 -6.43 13.68 -3.17
C LEU A 86 -7.88 14.14 -3.02
N TYR A 87 -8.20 15.29 -3.59
CA TYR A 87 -9.56 15.83 -3.50
C TYR A 87 -9.98 16.53 -4.78
N TYR A 88 -11.29 16.59 -4.96
CA TYR A 88 -11.92 17.38 -6.02
C TYR A 88 -13.17 18.02 -5.43
N ARG A 89 -13.20 19.36 -5.35
CA ARG A 89 -14.23 20.11 -4.65
C ARG A 89 -14.34 19.65 -3.20
N ASN A 90 -15.49 19.06 -2.79
CA ASN A 90 -15.67 18.53 -1.43
C ASN A 90 -15.50 17.02 -1.32
N PHE A 91 -15.06 16.36 -2.39
CA PHE A 91 -14.84 14.93 -2.42
C PHE A 91 -13.37 14.62 -2.22
N HIS A 92 -13.06 13.84 -1.19
CA HIS A 92 -11.69 13.44 -0.87
C HIS A 92 -11.53 11.94 -1.04
N TRP A 93 -10.43 11.54 -1.71
CA TRP A 93 -10.00 10.15 -1.69
C TRP A 93 -9.36 9.89 -0.33
N PRO A 94 -9.59 8.72 0.31
CA PRO A 94 -8.94 8.44 1.59
C PRO A 94 -7.42 8.61 1.53
N ALA A 95 -6.83 9.16 2.59
CA ALA A 95 -5.38 9.39 2.66
C ALA A 95 -4.62 8.06 2.56
N PHE A 96 -3.46 8.08 1.93
CA PHE A 96 -2.65 6.90 1.70
C PHE A 96 -1.17 7.26 1.73
N ASN A 97 -0.29 6.26 1.69
CA ASN A 97 1.16 6.46 1.66
C ASN A 97 1.77 5.89 0.37
N PHE A 98 3.10 6.07 0.21
CA PHE A 98 3.78 5.57 -0.98
C PHE A 98 3.76 4.04 -1.07
N ALA A 99 3.81 3.34 0.07
CA ALA A 99 3.74 1.89 0.06
C ALA A 99 2.42 1.39 -0.53
N ASP A 100 1.30 2.06 -0.19
CA ASP A 100 -0.01 1.74 -0.77
C ASP A 100 -0.02 1.97 -2.28
N SER A 101 0.63 3.04 -2.73
CA SER A 101 0.75 3.34 -4.16
C SER A 101 1.55 2.26 -4.87
N PHE A 102 2.65 1.79 -4.29
CA PHE A 102 3.46 0.72 -4.87
C PHE A 102 2.68 -0.58 -4.97
N ILE A 103 1.92 -0.93 -3.93
CA ILE A 103 1.07 -2.13 -3.96
C ILE A 103 0.03 -2.01 -5.08
N THR A 104 -0.62 -0.85 -5.19
CA THR A 104 -1.66 -0.64 -6.20
C THR A 104 -1.10 -0.72 -7.61
N VAL A 105 -0.01 0.00 -7.88
CA VAL A 105 0.62 -0.03 -9.20
C VAL A 105 1.12 -1.44 -9.53
N GLY A 106 1.74 -2.10 -8.56
CA GLY A 106 2.24 -3.46 -8.73
C GLY A 106 1.12 -4.44 -9.05
N ALA A 107 -0.01 -4.33 -8.34
CA ALA A 107 -1.16 -5.18 -8.60
C ALA A 107 -1.74 -4.95 -10.00
N VAL A 108 -1.83 -3.69 -10.42
CA VAL A 108 -2.30 -3.37 -11.77
C VAL A 108 -1.41 -4.01 -12.82
N LEU A 109 -0.09 -3.88 -12.69
CA LEU A 109 0.85 -4.48 -13.64
C LEU A 109 0.76 -6.00 -13.65
N PHE A 110 0.63 -6.61 -12.47
CA PHE A 110 0.50 -8.06 -12.36
C PHE A 110 -0.77 -8.55 -13.06
N PHE A 111 -1.90 -7.90 -12.84
CA PHE A 111 -3.16 -8.31 -13.45
C PHE A 111 -3.22 -8.01 -14.93
N ILE A 112 -2.56 -6.95 -15.41
CA ILE A 112 -2.42 -6.70 -16.85
C ILE A 112 -1.73 -7.89 -17.51
N LYS A 113 -0.62 -8.37 -16.93
CA LYS A 113 0.08 -9.53 -17.50
C LYS A 113 -0.80 -10.76 -17.44
N LEU A 114 -1.46 -10.98 -16.31
CA LEU A 114 -2.26 -12.19 -16.09
C LEU A 114 -3.44 -12.31 -17.05
N PHE A 115 -4.13 -11.20 -17.32
CA PHE A 115 -5.39 -11.24 -18.06
C PHE A 115 -5.28 -10.76 -19.52
N PHE A 116 -4.26 -10.00 -19.88
CA PHE A 116 -4.21 -9.34 -21.18
C PHE A 116 -2.98 -9.65 -22.04
N ILE A 117 -1.94 -10.22 -21.47
CA ILE A 117 -0.69 -10.48 -22.18
C ILE A 117 -0.31 -11.94 -22.01
N LYS A 118 0.01 -12.58 -23.12
CA LYS A 118 0.44 -13.99 -23.10
C LYS A 118 1.91 -14.13 -22.77
#